data_12841f2bbdb25648842836bad17d94e2
#
_entry.id   12841f2bbdb25648842836bad17d94e2
#
_cell.length_a   1.000
_cell.length_b   1.000
_cell.length_c   1.000
_cell.angle_alpha   90.00
_cell.angle_beta   90.00
_cell.angle_gamma   90.00
#
_symmetry.space_group_name_H-M   'P 1'
#
loop_
_entity.id
_entity.type
_entity.pdbx_description
1 polymer ?
#
loop_
_entity_poly.entity_id
_entity_poly.type
_entity_poly.pdbx_seq_one_letter_code
_entity_poly.pdbx_strand_id
1 'polypeptide(L)'
;LAREIAFGEGRGRSRFLAYVEHTREYLGRSPESGAIFGVLSVLIFFIIATWRGSSALPLILTPDSIASIFTQAAAQGIIAVGVAILMISGEFDLSVGSILGLSALIFIQASSSGLSGLAQMVFSSSRVQAWGLSSAGFPGLLAIACALAAGVLLGLINGLLLVSTRIPSFIVTLGTLYIYRSIMLNIIPGGTIARYLREPDIWSFNPVLIILLIIVGVGSLIFFLWPSLRHSWWQLRENNRHKLGPMFRLTRVVAAMALIVVVAALIIIGYASDAQHGTLIKAKFFDILNGKLSFTRYQFRSAIIWWFLIAAVFSIILNRTRFGNAVFAAGGNPQAARAQGVNVNRVKVLNFVLSGTLAAVGGIMEGARFTVVEPTRGTGYELDVIAAVVIGGTLLTGGYGSVWGAVLGVLITFMLKTGLVLINVPAEWYRGVLGMIMIGAVIINTNIRRQR
;
A
#
# COMPACT_ATOMS: atom_id res chain seq x y z
N LEU A 1 -34.74 -41.44 -29.00
CA LEU A 1 -33.91 -40.28 -29.41
C LEU A 1 -34.43 -38.96 -28.85
N ALA A 2 -35.74 -38.64 -28.96
CA ALA A 2 -36.32 -37.39 -28.42
C ALA A 2 -36.29 -37.28 -26.89
N ARG A 3 -36.33 -38.41 -26.14
CA ARG A 3 -36.20 -38.43 -24.69
C ARG A 3 -34.74 -38.30 -24.22
N GLU A 4 -33.77 -38.78 -24.99
CA GLU A 4 -32.33 -38.62 -24.66
C GLU A 4 -31.82 -37.19 -24.87
N ILE A 5 -32.33 -36.47 -25.86
CA ILE A 5 -31.99 -35.05 -26.12
C ILE A 5 -32.52 -34.14 -24.98
N ALA A 6 -33.75 -34.41 -24.50
CA ALA A 6 -34.36 -33.65 -23.38
C ALA A 6 -33.63 -33.89 -22.02
N PHE A 7 -33.03 -35.07 -21.80
CA PHE A 7 -32.22 -35.38 -20.60
C PHE A 7 -30.79 -34.76 -20.64
N GLY A 8 -30.25 -34.48 -21.82
CA GLY A 8 -28.95 -33.83 -22.00
C GLY A 8 -28.99 -32.35 -21.71
N GLU A 9 -30.02 -31.65 -22.24
CA GLU A 9 -30.19 -30.22 -22.03
C GLU A 9 -30.52 -29.85 -20.58
N GLY A 10 -31.29 -30.67 -19.86
CA GLY A 10 -31.60 -30.48 -18.44
C GLY A 10 -30.39 -30.56 -17.51
N ARG A 11 -29.42 -31.45 -17.80
CA ARG A 11 -28.20 -31.59 -16.99
C ARG A 11 -27.19 -30.48 -17.23
N GLY A 12 -27.11 -29.94 -18.44
CA GLY A 12 -26.27 -28.78 -18.76
C GLY A 12 -26.79 -27.52 -18.07
N ARG A 13 -28.09 -27.30 -18.13
CA ARG A 13 -28.76 -26.13 -17.54
C ARG A 13 -28.72 -26.16 -16.00
N SER A 14 -28.87 -27.34 -15.38
CA SER A 14 -28.77 -27.51 -13.94
C SER A 14 -27.33 -27.31 -13.43
N ARG A 15 -26.32 -27.79 -14.17
CA ARG A 15 -24.90 -27.55 -13.84
C ARG A 15 -24.50 -26.10 -14.01
N PHE A 16 -24.99 -25.43 -15.04
CA PHE A 16 -24.77 -23.99 -15.26
C PHE A 16 -25.42 -23.16 -14.14
N LEU A 17 -26.67 -23.45 -13.79
CA LEU A 17 -27.37 -22.76 -12.69
C LEU A 17 -26.69 -23.02 -11.34
N ALA A 18 -26.26 -24.24 -11.05
CA ALA A 18 -25.50 -24.57 -9.86
C ALA A 18 -24.14 -23.86 -9.81
N TYR A 19 -23.46 -23.74 -10.98
CA TYR A 19 -22.22 -22.96 -11.09
C TYR A 19 -22.46 -21.47 -10.88
N VAL A 20 -23.52 -20.91 -11.46
CA VAL A 20 -23.93 -19.51 -11.26
C VAL A 20 -24.31 -19.24 -9.80
N GLU A 21 -25.07 -20.14 -9.17
CA GLU A 21 -25.41 -20.05 -7.73
C GLU A 21 -24.18 -20.13 -6.85
N HIS A 22 -23.31 -21.08 -7.11
CA HIS A 22 -22.05 -21.23 -6.36
C HIS A 22 -21.14 -20.01 -6.53
N THR A 23 -21.03 -19.48 -7.76
CA THR A 23 -20.28 -18.26 -8.06
C THR A 23 -20.93 -17.03 -7.39
N ARG A 24 -22.26 -16.96 -7.38
CA ARG A 24 -23.02 -15.90 -6.69
C ARG A 24 -22.84 -15.95 -5.18
N GLU A 25 -22.84 -17.14 -4.58
CA GLU A 25 -22.54 -17.32 -3.15
C GLU A 25 -21.10 -16.96 -2.82
N TYR A 26 -20.14 -17.39 -3.63
CA TYR A 26 -18.72 -17.07 -3.46
C TYR A 26 -18.46 -15.57 -3.60
N LEU A 27 -18.97 -14.93 -4.66
CA LEU A 27 -18.89 -13.49 -4.87
C LEU A 27 -19.64 -12.71 -3.78
N GLY A 28 -20.75 -13.22 -3.27
CA GLY A 28 -21.47 -12.58 -2.17
C GLY A 28 -20.76 -12.69 -0.81
N ARG A 29 -19.78 -13.59 -0.64
CA ARG A 29 -19.05 -13.79 0.60
C ARG A 29 -17.69 -13.07 0.66
N SER A 30 -17.11 -12.73 -0.47
CA SER A 30 -15.80 -12.07 -0.51
C SER A 30 -15.92 -10.54 -0.32
N PRO A 31 -15.07 -9.93 0.51
CA PRO A 31 -15.05 -8.46 0.70
C PRO A 31 -14.78 -7.69 -0.59
N GLU A 32 -14.06 -8.32 -1.53
CA GLU A 32 -13.61 -7.71 -2.78
C GLU A 32 -14.68 -7.66 -3.87
N SER A 33 -15.75 -8.46 -3.76
CA SER A 33 -16.74 -8.58 -4.83
C SER A 33 -17.40 -7.24 -5.20
N GLY A 34 -17.79 -6.45 -4.21
CA GLY A 34 -18.34 -5.11 -4.44
C GLY A 34 -17.35 -4.19 -5.13
N ALA A 35 -16.07 -4.25 -4.75
CA ALA A 35 -15.01 -3.46 -5.37
C ALA A 35 -14.74 -3.88 -6.82
N ILE A 36 -14.77 -5.19 -7.12
CA ILE A 36 -14.64 -5.70 -8.49
C ILE A 36 -15.74 -5.16 -9.38
N PHE A 37 -17.01 -5.25 -8.92
CA PHE A 37 -18.14 -4.67 -9.66
C PHE A 37 -17.99 -3.15 -9.81
N GLY A 38 -17.51 -2.45 -8.81
CA GLY A 38 -17.20 -1.02 -8.86
C GLY A 38 -16.17 -0.68 -9.93
N VAL A 39 -15.04 -1.41 -9.97
CA VAL A 39 -14.01 -1.23 -11.01
C VAL A 39 -14.58 -1.46 -12.41
N LEU A 40 -15.31 -2.56 -12.59
CA LEU A 40 -15.91 -2.89 -13.89
C LEU A 40 -16.93 -1.83 -14.32
N SER A 41 -17.79 -1.38 -13.42
CA SER A 41 -18.80 -0.36 -13.71
C SER A 41 -18.18 0.97 -14.10
N VAL A 42 -17.18 1.44 -13.36
CA VAL A 42 -16.46 2.68 -13.65
C VAL A 42 -15.68 2.56 -14.95
N LEU A 43 -15.04 1.40 -15.19
CA LEU A 43 -14.31 1.14 -16.43
C LEU A 43 -15.25 1.17 -17.65
N ILE A 44 -16.38 0.46 -17.58
CA ILE A 44 -17.37 0.44 -18.66
C ILE A 44 -17.91 1.85 -18.92
N PHE A 45 -18.24 2.59 -17.86
CA PHE A 45 -18.72 3.97 -18.00
C PHE A 45 -17.70 4.83 -18.77
N PHE A 46 -16.42 4.80 -18.41
CA PHE A 46 -15.41 5.61 -19.09
C PHE A 46 -15.02 5.06 -20.47
N ILE A 47 -15.14 3.76 -20.71
CA ILE A 47 -15.00 3.21 -22.07
C ILE A 47 -16.05 3.86 -22.99
N ILE A 48 -17.30 3.89 -22.55
CA ILE A 48 -18.39 4.48 -23.32
C ILE A 48 -18.20 6.00 -23.45
N ALA A 49 -17.91 6.69 -22.34
CA ALA A 49 -17.78 8.14 -22.30
C ALA A 49 -16.56 8.68 -23.08
N THR A 50 -15.49 7.90 -23.20
CA THR A 50 -14.26 8.30 -23.91
C THR A 50 -14.19 7.74 -25.34
N TRP A 51 -15.23 7.03 -25.79
CA TRP A 51 -15.29 6.49 -27.15
C TRP A 51 -15.56 7.60 -28.17
N ARG A 52 -14.65 7.81 -29.09
CA ARG A 52 -14.74 8.86 -30.12
C ARG A 52 -15.27 8.35 -31.48
N GLY A 53 -15.87 7.16 -31.53
CA GLY A 53 -16.51 6.65 -32.75
C GLY A 53 -15.60 6.27 -33.92
N SER A 54 -14.27 6.36 -33.75
CA SER A 54 -13.27 5.94 -34.73
C SER A 54 -12.72 4.54 -34.37
N SER A 55 -11.97 3.91 -35.27
CA SER A 55 -11.28 2.64 -35.05
C SER A 55 -10.20 2.71 -33.95
N ALA A 56 -10.06 3.85 -33.25
CA ALA A 56 -9.12 4.05 -32.16
C ALA A 56 -9.65 3.50 -30.83
N LEU A 57 -8.75 3.05 -29.95
CA LEU A 57 -9.08 2.63 -28.59
C LEU A 57 -9.72 3.80 -27.81
N PRO A 58 -10.72 3.55 -26.93
CA PRO A 58 -11.21 4.53 -25.98
C PRO A 58 -10.06 5.16 -25.18
N LEU A 59 -10.10 6.47 -24.95
CA LEU A 59 -8.99 7.19 -24.33
C LEU A 59 -8.57 6.60 -22.96
N ILE A 60 -9.52 6.09 -22.19
CA ILE A 60 -9.23 5.47 -20.89
C ILE A 60 -8.41 4.17 -21.02
N LEU A 61 -8.54 3.45 -22.14
CA LEU A 61 -7.82 2.21 -22.42
C LEU A 61 -6.49 2.42 -23.12
N THR A 62 -6.10 3.66 -23.43
CA THR A 62 -4.77 3.93 -23.97
C THR A 62 -3.72 3.55 -22.95
N PRO A 63 -2.58 2.99 -23.40
CA PRO A 63 -1.49 2.61 -22.48
C PRO A 63 -0.98 3.77 -21.62
N ASP A 64 -1.01 5.00 -22.13
CA ASP A 64 -0.63 6.19 -21.35
C ASP A 64 -1.62 6.51 -20.24
N SER A 65 -2.93 6.38 -20.49
CA SER A 65 -3.95 6.56 -19.45
C SER A 65 -3.86 5.48 -18.38
N ILE A 66 -3.66 4.23 -18.79
CA ILE A 66 -3.46 3.10 -17.86
C ILE A 66 -2.20 3.32 -17.02
N ALA A 67 -1.08 3.66 -17.65
CA ALA A 67 0.17 3.95 -16.95
C ALA A 67 0.02 5.11 -15.97
N SER A 68 -0.71 6.16 -16.36
CA SER A 68 -1.00 7.32 -15.51
C SER A 68 -1.84 6.93 -14.28
N ILE A 69 -2.93 6.15 -14.46
CA ILE A 69 -3.77 5.65 -13.37
C ILE A 69 -2.94 4.89 -12.35
N PHE A 70 -2.20 3.87 -12.79
CA PHE A 70 -1.41 3.04 -11.88
C PHE A 70 -0.26 3.80 -11.22
N THR A 71 0.42 4.67 -11.95
CA THR A 71 1.55 5.46 -11.43
C THR A 71 1.09 6.45 -10.35
N GLN A 72 -0.05 7.10 -10.54
CA GLN A 72 -0.61 8.03 -9.56
C GLN A 72 -1.21 7.29 -8.36
N ALA A 73 -1.81 6.12 -8.59
CA ALA A 73 -2.39 5.28 -7.55
C ALA A 73 -1.35 4.66 -6.60
N ALA A 74 -0.11 4.43 -7.05
CA ALA A 74 0.85 3.60 -6.33
C ALA A 74 1.15 4.11 -4.91
N ALA A 75 1.48 5.40 -4.73
CA ALA A 75 1.81 5.94 -3.42
C ALA A 75 0.60 5.92 -2.47
N GLN A 76 -0.57 6.38 -2.93
CA GLN A 76 -1.79 6.33 -2.12
C GLN A 76 -2.26 4.90 -1.89
N GLY A 77 -2.01 4.00 -2.82
CA GLY A 77 -2.32 2.58 -2.69
C GLY A 77 -1.50 1.89 -1.60
N ILE A 78 -0.23 2.26 -1.43
CA ILE A 78 0.61 1.79 -0.32
C ILE A 78 0.02 2.24 1.02
N ILE A 79 -0.37 3.51 1.13
CA ILE A 79 -1.00 4.05 2.34
C ILE A 79 -2.33 3.34 2.62
N ALA A 80 -3.13 3.09 1.58
CA ALA A 80 -4.42 2.43 1.69
C ALA A 80 -4.32 1.01 2.29
N VAL A 81 -3.22 0.30 2.07
CA VAL A 81 -2.97 -1.00 2.71
C VAL A 81 -2.90 -0.85 4.23
N GLY A 82 -2.16 0.14 4.73
CA GLY A 82 -2.04 0.41 6.18
C GLY A 82 -3.36 0.86 6.79
N VAL A 83 -4.01 1.81 6.14
CA VAL A 83 -5.31 2.34 6.56
C VAL A 83 -6.38 1.26 6.56
N ALA A 84 -6.40 0.35 5.57
CA ALA A 84 -7.34 -0.76 5.53
C ALA A 84 -7.17 -1.69 6.74
N ILE A 85 -5.96 -2.07 7.10
CA ILE A 85 -5.68 -2.93 8.25
C ILE A 85 -6.07 -2.23 9.56
N LEU A 86 -5.79 -0.93 9.67
CA LEU A 86 -6.19 -0.13 10.81
C LEU A 86 -7.72 -0.04 10.92
N MET A 87 -8.42 0.24 9.81
CA MET A 87 -9.90 0.30 9.77
C MET A 87 -10.54 -1.06 10.08
N ILE A 88 -9.95 -2.17 9.63
CA ILE A 88 -10.41 -3.51 10.00
C ILE A 88 -10.33 -3.71 11.52
N SER A 89 -9.35 -3.10 12.21
CA SER A 89 -9.29 -3.14 13.69
C SER A 89 -10.24 -2.15 14.38
N GLY A 90 -11.04 -1.39 13.63
CA GLY A 90 -12.06 -0.47 14.13
C GLY A 90 -11.54 0.94 14.42
N GLU A 91 -10.36 1.32 13.93
CA GLU A 91 -9.74 2.62 14.16
C GLU A 91 -9.49 3.39 12.85
N PHE A 92 -9.38 4.73 12.95
CA PHE A 92 -9.13 5.64 11.84
C PHE A 92 -7.84 6.43 12.06
N ASP A 93 -7.14 6.72 10.97
CA ASP A 93 -5.94 7.56 10.99
C ASP A 93 -6.06 8.69 9.96
N LEU A 94 -6.45 9.86 10.43
CA LEU A 94 -6.51 11.08 9.61
C LEU A 94 -5.13 11.74 9.44
N SER A 95 -4.12 11.31 10.18
CA SER A 95 -2.80 11.94 10.13
C SER A 95 -1.90 11.41 9.00
N VAL A 96 -2.32 10.35 8.29
CA VAL A 96 -1.52 9.68 7.25
C VAL A 96 -0.99 10.63 6.16
N GLY A 97 -1.79 11.64 5.77
CA GLY A 97 -1.37 12.64 4.80
C GLY A 97 -0.24 13.55 5.34
N SER A 98 -0.31 13.92 6.61
CA SER A 98 0.74 14.71 7.27
C SER A 98 1.99 13.88 7.56
N ILE A 99 1.83 12.60 7.94
CA ILE A 99 2.95 11.66 8.11
C ILE A 99 3.67 11.45 6.77
N LEU A 100 2.94 11.26 5.67
CA LEU A 100 3.50 11.19 4.31
C LEU A 100 4.35 12.43 4.01
N GLY A 101 3.79 13.62 4.19
CA GLY A 101 4.49 14.87 3.89
C GLY A 101 5.75 15.06 4.73
N LEU A 102 5.67 14.83 6.05
CA LEU A 102 6.80 14.94 6.95
C LEU A 102 7.88 13.89 6.67
N SER A 103 7.49 12.66 6.38
CA SER A 103 8.44 11.60 6.01
C SER A 103 9.12 11.85 4.67
N ALA A 104 8.39 12.40 3.67
CA ALA A 104 8.98 12.85 2.42
C ALA A 104 10.02 13.97 2.63
N LEU A 105 9.72 14.91 3.53
CA LEU A 105 10.64 15.99 3.88
C LEU A 105 11.91 15.45 4.56
N ILE A 106 11.75 14.56 5.56
CA ILE A 106 12.88 13.91 6.23
C ILE A 106 13.74 13.14 5.23
N PHE A 107 13.11 12.39 4.30
CA PHE A 107 13.80 11.66 3.26
C PHE A 107 14.66 12.60 2.38
N ILE A 108 14.07 13.69 1.89
CA ILE A 108 14.77 14.66 1.05
C ILE A 108 15.89 15.36 1.81
N GLN A 109 15.66 15.81 3.05
CA GLN A 109 16.67 16.49 3.87
C GLN A 109 17.82 15.54 4.27
N ALA A 110 17.50 14.31 4.66
CA ALA A 110 18.51 13.31 4.97
C ALA A 110 19.36 12.95 3.74
N SER A 111 18.73 12.82 2.56
CA SER A 111 19.43 12.52 1.31
C SER A 111 20.32 13.67 0.83
N SER A 112 19.88 14.91 0.98
CA SER A 112 20.58 16.10 0.44
C SER A 112 21.64 16.65 1.36
N SER A 113 21.39 16.70 2.67
CA SER A 113 22.20 17.40 3.65
C SER A 113 22.52 16.58 4.91
N GLY A 114 22.17 15.30 4.93
CA GLY A 114 22.49 14.38 6.01
C GLY A 114 22.10 14.87 7.40
N LEU A 115 23.01 14.77 8.36
CA LEU A 115 22.75 15.15 9.74
C LEU A 115 22.50 16.64 9.90
N SER A 116 23.19 17.51 9.13
CA SER A 116 22.99 18.96 9.19
C SER A 116 21.59 19.35 8.70
N GLY A 117 21.10 18.72 7.63
CA GLY A 117 19.75 18.94 7.11
C GLY A 117 18.68 18.51 8.12
N LEU A 118 18.83 17.37 8.76
CA LEU A 118 17.91 16.93 9.81
C LEU A 118 17.94 17.83 11.03
N ALA A 119 19.12 18.29 11.45
CA ALA A 119 19.28 19.20 12.58
C ALA A 119 18.64 20.59 12.29
N GLN A 120 18.74 21.08 11.05
CA GLN A 120 18.10 22.34 10.63
C GLN A 120 16.57 22.31 10.66
N MET A 121 15.96 21.13 10.66
CA MET A 121 14.53 20.98 10.84
C MET A 121 14.06 21.40 12.26
N VAL A 122 14.95 21.32 13.23
CA VAL A 122 14.64 21.57 14.65
C VAL A 122 15.34 22.81 15.18
N PHE A 123 16.55 23.11 14.69
CA PHE A 123 17.42 24.17 15.19
C PHE A 123 17.71 25.20 14.10
N SER A 124 18.00 26.43 14.50
CA SER A 124 18.38 27.47 13.54
C SER A 124 19.65 27.12 12.77
N SER A 125 19.75 27.54 11.52
CA SER A 125 20.90 27.26 10.65
C SER A 125 22.22 27.75 11.26
N SER A 126 22.21 28.88 11.98
CA SER A 126 23.39 29.40 12.68
C SER A 126 23.90 28.46 13.78
N ARG A 127 23.00 27.84 14.55
CA ARG A 127 23.38 26.86 15.58
C ARG A 127 23.94 25.57 14.96
N VAL A 128 23.30 25.09 13.90
CA VAL A 128 23.74 23.86 13.21
C VAL A 128 25.12 24.07 12.58
N GLN A 129 25.39 25.23 12.01
CA GLN A 129 26.72 25.58 11.51
C GLN A 129 27.76 25.66 12.64
N ALA A 130 27.39 26.25 13.78
CA ALA A 130 28.28 26.30 14.94
C ALA A 130 28.66 24.92 15.49
N TRP A 131 27.81 23.91 15.32
CA TRP A 131 28.09 22.54 15.72
C TRP A 131 29.00 21.79 14.74
N GLY A 132 29.34 22.36 13.59
CA GLY A 132 30.21 21.75 12.59
C GLY A 132 29.70 20.43 12.02
N LEU A 133 28.37 20.24 11.99
CA LEU A 133 27.76 19.03 11.48
C LEU A 133 28.00 18.90 9.97
N SER A 134 28.33 17.70 9.52
CA SER A 134 28.54 17.41 8.12
C SER A 134 27.28 17.71 7.31
N SER A 135 27.46 18.44 6.21
CA SER A 135 26.42 18.72 5.20
C SER A 135 26.40 17.68 4.08
N ALA A 136 27.19 16.62 4.18
CA ALA A 136 27.13 15.51 3.25
C ALA A 136 25.80 14.75 3.42
N GLY A 137 25.07 14.56 2.33
CA GLY A 137 23.84 13.78 2.33
C GLY A 137 24.09 12.33 2.78
N PHE A 138 23.10 11.75 3.40
CA PHE A 138 23.15 10.34 3.76
C PHE A 138 23.04 9.43 2.55
N PRO A 139 23.65 8.25 2.57
CA PRO A 139 23.37 7.21 1.62
C PRO A 139 21.86 6.92 1.58
N GLY A 140 21.33 6.65 0.39
CA GLY A 140 19.88 6.52 0.18
C GLY A 140 19.18 5.55 1.12
N LEU A 141 19.82 4.41 1.47
CA LEU A 141 19.26 3.47 2.44
C LEU A 141 19.14 4.06 3.85
N LEU A 142 20.11 4.88 4.26
CA LEU A 142 20.05 5.55 5.57
C LEU A 142 18.98 6.65 5.57
N ALA A 143 18.84 7.37 4.48
CA ALA A 143 17.77 8.37 4.33
C ALA A 143 16.38 7.72 4.37
N ILE A 144 16.20 6.55 3.73
CA ILE A 144 14.97 5.74 3.86
C ILE A 144 14.75 5.35 5.33
N ALA A 145 15.79 4.83 6.00
CA ALA A 145 15.67 4.41 7.39
C ALA A 145 15.24 5.56 8.32
N CYS A 146 15.77 6.77 8.13
CA CYS A 146 15.35 7.96 8.86
C CYS A 146 13.87 8.30 8.64
N ALA A 147 13.42 8.28 7.39
CA ALA A 147 12.02 8.57 7.04
C ALA A 147 11.06 7.49 7.57
N LEU A 148 11.43 6.22 7.49
CA LEU A 148 10.65 5.11 8.06
C LEU A 148 10.60 5.18 9.59
N ALA A 149 11.72 5.50 10.25
CA ALA A 149 11.77 5.68 11.70
C ALA A 149 10.82 6.80 12.14
N ALA A 150 10.74 7.91 11.37
CA ALA A 150 9.77 8.96 11.63
C ALA A 150 8.33 8.45 11.49
N GLY A 151 7.99 7.71 10.44
CA GLY A 151 6.66 7.13 10.27
C GLY A 151 6.28 6.17 11.39
N VAL A 152 7.21 5.29 11.80
CA VAL A 152 7.05 4.40 12.96
C VAL A 152 6.78 5.20 14.24
N LEU A 153 7.58 6.23 14.50
CA LEU A 153 7.47 7.06 15.70
C LEU A 153 6.13 7.83 15.74
N LEU A 154 5.75 8.46 14.64
CA LEU A 154 4.49 9.23 14.54
C LEU A 154 3.27 8.30 14.67
N GLY A 155 3.30 7.14 14.03
CA GLY A 155 2.26 6.12 14.21
C GLY A 155 2.22 5.57 15.63
N LEU A 156 3.37 5.35 16.28
CA LEU A 156 3.46 4.93 17.68
C LEU A 156 2.85 5.98 18.62
N ILE A 157 3.14 7.26 18.40
CA ILE A 157 2.54 8.37 19.16
C ILE A 157 1.01 8.30 19.06
N ASN A 158 0.45 8.18 17.85
CA ASN A 158 -0.99 8.06 17.65
C ASN A 158 -1.58 6.86 18.41
N GLY A 159 -0.96 5.69 18.27
CA GLY A 159 -1.42 4.48 18.92
C GLY A 159 -1.35 4.53 20.45
N LEU A 160 -0.27 5.12 21.00
CA LEU A 160 -0.12 5.30 22.44
C LEU A 160 -1.11 6.33 23.00
N LEU A 161 -1.31 7.46 22.30
CA LEU A 161 -2.31 8.47 22.67
C LEU A 161 -3.71 7.85 22.70
N LEU A 162 -4.09 7.08 21.68
CA LEU A 162 -5.37 6.38 21.66
C LEU A 162 -5.57 5.48 22.87
N VAL A 163 -4.58 4.62 23.16
CA VAL A 163 -4.71 3.60 24.21
C VAL A 163 -4.65 4.21 25.60
N SER A 164 -3.81 5.24 25.83
CA SER A 164 -3.65 5.89 27.12
C SER A 164 -4.83 6.79 27.48
N THR A 165 -5.34 7.55 26.49
CA THR A 165 -6.42 8.54 26.74
C THR A 165 -7.81 7.93 26.57
N ARG A 166 -7.95 6.86 25.78
CA ARG A 166 -9.23 6.25 25.38
C ARG A 166 -10.15 7.19 24.60
N ILE A 167 -9.61 8.28 24.06
CA ILE A 167 -10.31 9.19 23.15
C ILE A 167 -10.53 8.51 21.80
N PRO A 168 -11.66 8.72 21.10
CA PRO A 168 -11.87 8.17 19.76
C PRO A 168 -10.73 8.49 18.80
N SER A 169 -10.33 7.51 17.99
CA SER A 169 -9.16 7.61 17.11
C SER A 169 -9.21 8.78 16.15
N PHE A 170 -10.39 9.12 15.63
CA PHE A 170 -10.53 10.25 14.71
C PHE A 170 -10.17 11.58 15.37
N ILE A 171 -10.45 11.77 16.66
CA ILE A 171 -10.08 13.01 17.40
C ILE A 171 -8.57 13.06 17.63
N VAL A 172 -7.98 11.93 18.07
CA VAL A 172 -6.54 11.82 18.27
C VAL A 172 -5.81 12.13 16.97
N THR A 173 -6.20 11.47 15.87
CA THR A 173 -5.50 11.60 14.59
C THR A 173 -5.81 12.89 13.86
N LEU A 174 -6.95 13.51 14.08
CA LEU A 174 -7.23 14.86 13.62
C LEU A 174 -6.33 15.89 14.36
N GLY A 175 -6.16 15.74 15.66
CA GLY A 175 -5.25 16.59 16.44
C GLY A 175 -3.81 16.45 15.97
N THR A 176 -3.33 15.20 15.81
CA THR A 176 -1.97 14.94 15.34
C THR A 176 -1.76 15.31 13.87
N LEU A 177 -2.79 15.21 13.01
CA LEU A 177 -2.76 15.76 11.65
C LEU A 177 -2.35 17.24 11.65
N TYR A 178 -3.02 18.06 12.48
CA TYR A 178 -2.70 19.48 12.57
C TYR A 178 -1.31 19.73 13.18
N ILE A 179 -0.93 18.98 14.22
CA ILE A 179 0.40 19.08 14.83
C ILE A 179 1.49 18.77 13.80
N TYR A 180 1.40 17.62 13.12
CA TYR A 180 2.40 17.20 12.15
C TYR A 180 2.45 18.12 10.93
N ARG A 181 1.28 18.63 10.49
CA ARG A 181 1.19 19.63 9.43
C ARG A 181 1.82 20.95 9.84
N SER A 182 1.58 21.40 11.06
CA SER A 182 2.16 22.65 11.59
C SER A 182 3.69 22.55 11.71
N ILE A 183 4.21 21.38 12.12
CA ILE A 183 5.66 21.12 12.13
C ILE A 183 6.22 21.28 10.70
N MET A 184 5.58 20.67 9.71
CA MET A 184 6.04 20.74 8.32
C MET A 184 6.00 22.17 7.77
N LEU A 185 4.92 22.92 8.04
CA LEU A 185 4.78 24.33 7.64
C LEU A 185 5.82 25.23 8.30
N ASN A 186 6.19 24.93 9.55
CA ASN A 186 7.22 25.70 10.26
C ASN A 186 8.63 25.41 9.75
N ILE A 187 8.90 24.17 9.34
CA ILE A 187 10.20 23.79 8.75
C ILE A 187 10.37 24.38 7.36
N ILE A 188 9.27 24.47 6.59
CA ILE A 188 9.26 25.03 5.22
C ILE A 188 8.39 26.30 5.23
N PRO A 189 8.91 27.44 5.72
CA PRO A 189 8.11 28.65 5.89
C PRO A 189 7.78 29.31 4.53
N GLY A 190 6.66 30.03 4.51
CA GLY A 190 6.33 30.93 3.41
C GLY A 190 5.96 30.25 2.08
N GLY A 191 5.53 28.99 2.11
CA GLY A 191 5.16 28.26 0.88
C GLY A 191 6.36 27.90 0.00
N THR A 192 7.59 27.98 0.53
CA THR A 192 8.79 27.53 -0.18
C THR A 192 8.77 26.02 -0.41
N ILE A 193 9.65 25.55 -1.28
CA ILE A 193 9.75 24.15 -1.65
C ILE A 193 11.10 23.62 -1.16
N ALA A 194 11.09 22.56 -0.37
CA ALA A 194 12.31 21.81 -0.11
C ALA A 194 12.65 21.00 -1.37
N ARG A 195 13.76 21.36 -2.02
CA ARG A 195 14.23 20.72 -3.24
C ARG A 195 15.47 19.87 -2.96
N TYR A 196 15.51 18.73 -3.56
CA TYR A 196 16.71 17.93 -3.62
C TYR A 196 17.72 18.58 -4.60
N LEU A 197 18.89 18.95 -4.10
CA LEU A 197 19.90 19.67 -4.89
C LEU A 197 20.95 18.75 -5.51
N ARG A 198 21.10 17.52 -5.00
CA ARG A 198 22.13 16.59 -5.46
C ARG A 198 21.60 15.15 -5.31
N GLU A 199 21.63 14.36 -6.40
CA GLU A 199 21.30 12.93 -6.28
C GLU A 199 22.22 12.29 -5.25
N PRO A 200 21.67 11.51 -4.28
CA PRO A 200 22.52 10.79 -3.36
C PRO A 200 23.44 9.91 -4.19
N ASP A 201 24.74 9.99 -3.93
CA ASP A 201 25.63 8.94 -4.35
C ASP A 201 25.04 7.68 -3.77
N ILE A 202 24.37 6.91 -4.60
CA ILE A 202 24.09 5.54 -4.24
C ILE A 202 25.42 5.02 -3.78
N TRP A 203 25.47 4.41 -2.61
CA TRP A 203 26.47 3.40 -2.42
C TRP A 203 26.48 2.63 -3.73
N SER A 204 27.55 2.84 -4.50
CA SER A 204 27.72 2.12 -5.76
C SER A 204 27.32 0.70 -5.37
N PHE A 205 26.18 0.25 -5.90
CA PHE A 205 25.67 -1.08 -5.56
C PHE A 205 26.79 -1.99 -6.00
N ASN A 206 27.71 -2.21 -5.06
CA ASN A 206 28.82 -3.09 -5.27
C ASN A 206 28.14 -4.41 -5.62
N PRO A 207 28.39 -4.99 -6.80
CA PRO A 207 27.78 -6.28 -7.17
C PRO A 207 27.95 -7.31 -6.04
N VAL A 208 28.98 -7.17 -5.21
CA VAL A 208 29.18 -7.94 -3.99
C VAL A 208 28.06 -7.75 -2.96
N LEU A 209 27.51 -6.53 -2.81
CA LEU A 209 26.38 -6.30 -1.87
C LEU A 209 25.08 -6.92 -2.41
N ILE A 210 24.85 -6.84 -3.72
CA ILE A 210 23.70 -7.48 -4.37
C ILE A 210 23.82 -9.01 -4.25
N ILE A 211 24.99 -9.56 -4.52
CA ILE A 211 25.27 -10.99 -4.35
C ILE A 211 25.11 -11.40 -2.89
N LEU A 212 25.60 -10.61 -1.93
CA LEU A 212 25.40 -10.85 -0.50
C LEU A 212 23.93 -10.81 -0.09
N LEU A 213 23.14 -9.84 -0.58
CA LEU A 213 21.69 -9.77 -0.33
C LEU A 213 20.96 -10.96 -0.96
N ILE A 214 21.35 -11.39 -2.15
CA ILE A 214 20.83 -12.60 -2.80
C ILE A 214 21.20 -13.83 -1.99
N ILE A 215 22.47 -13.97 -1.56
CA ILE A 215 22.93 -15.09 -0.75
C ILE A 215 22.22 -15.12 0.60
N VAL A 216 22.05 -13.97 1.27
CA VAL A 216 21.33 -13.86 2.54
C VAL A 216 19.83 -14.15 2.33
N GLY A 217 19.22 -13.62 1.25
CA GLY A 217 17.83 -13.89 0.89
C GLY A 217 17.59 -15.36 0.56
N VAL A 218 18.41 -15.95 -0.31
CA VAL A 218 18.36 -17.37 -0.68
C VAL A 218 18.77 -18.26 0.49
N GLY A 219 19.78 -17.88 1.25
CA GLY A 219 20.22 -18.62 2.45
C GLY A 219 19.16 -18.64 3.55
N SER A 220 18.46 -17.53 3.78
CA SER A 220 17.33 -17.49 4.70
C SER A 220 16.15 -18.31 4.17
N LEU A 221 15.88 -18.26 2.87
CA LEU A 221 14.86 -19.09 2.21
C LEU A 221 15.18 -20.58 2.39
N ILE A 222 16.42 -20.98 2.14
CA ILE A 222 16.89 -22.37 2.35
C ILE A 222 16.80 -22.73 3.83
N PHE A 223 17.31 -21.89 4.73
CA PHE A 223 17.31 -22.14 6.17
C PHE A 223 15.91 -22.31 6.75
N PHE A 224 14.94 -21.51 6.31
CA PHE A 224 13.55 -21.60 6.78
C PHE A 224 12.72 -22.65 6.03
N LEU A 225 13.02 -22.96 4.75
CA LEU A 225 12.37 -24.04 4.01
C LEU A 225 12.93 -25.42 4.33
N TRP A 226 14.20 -25.50 4.72
CA TRP A 226 14.87 -26.78 4.99
C TRP A 226 14.17 -27.66 6.04
N PRO A 227 13.74 -27.15 7.19
CA PRO A 227 12.97 -27.94 8.15
C PRO A 227 11.62 -28.40 7.57
N SER A 228 10.98 -27.57 6.74
CA SER A 228 9.69 -27.90 6.11
C SER A 228 9.84 -28.94 5.02
N LEU A 229 10.89 -28.84 4.20
CA LEU A 229 11.22 -29.83 3.17
C LEU A 229 11.63 -31.15 3.82
N ARG A 230 12.46 -31.11 4.84
CA ARG A 230 12.89 -32.30 5.59
C ARG A 230 11.71 -32.99 6.28
N HIS A 231 10.78 -32.22 6.83
CA HIS A 231 9.60 -32.77 7.52
C HIS A 231 8.56 -33.33 6.53
N SER A 232 8.39 -32.75 5.34
CA SER A 232 7.52 -33.32 4.30
C SER A 232 8.10 -34.62 3.70
N TRP A 233 9.42 -34.76 3.57
CA TRP A 233 10.06 -35.99 3.18
C TRP A 233 9.85 -37.12 4.20
N TRP A 234 9.87 -36.82 5.50
CA TRP A 234 9.59 -37.81 6.56
C TRP A 234 8.10 -38.17 6.63
N GLN A 235 7.20 -37.23 6.38
CA GLN A 235 5.74 -37.46 6.42
C GLN A 235 5.21 -38.21 5.20
N LEU A 236 5.87 -38.12 4.05
CA LEU A 236 5.57 -38.95 2.89
C LEU A 236 5.91 -40.43 3.16
N ARG A 237 6.76 -40.72 4.13
CA ARG A 237 7.15 -42.06 4.55
C ARG A 237 6.25 -42.63 5.67
N GLU A 238 5.57 -41.78 6.42
CA GLU A 238 4.62 -42.15 7.48
C GLU A 238 3.26 -41.53 7.19
N ASN A 239 2.25 -42.38 7.00
CA ASN A 239 0.88 -42.07 6.56
C ASN A 239 0.04 -41.29 7.60
N ASN A 240 0.57 -40.19 8.21
CA ASN A 240 -0.10 -39.37 9.23
C ASN A 240 -0.46 -37.99 8.68
N ARG A 241 -1.66 -37.88 8.07
CA ARG A 241 -2.19 -36.67 7.42
C ARG A 241 -2.70 -35.57 8.34
N HIS A 242 -2.54 -35.64 9.64
CA HIS A 242 -3.21 -34.69 10.55
C HIS A 242 -2.28 -34.07 11.57
N LYS A 243 -1.51 -33.05 11.18
CA LYS A 243 -1.07 -31.92 12.04
C LYS A 243 0.02 -31.09 11.33
N LEU A 244 -0.36 -30.32 10.33
CA LEU A 244 0.48 -29.21 9.86
C LEU A 244 0.39 -28.09 10.89
N GLY A 245 1.35 -28.03 11.80
CA GLY A 245 1.38 -27.09 12.91
C GLY A 245 1.64 -25.62 12.50
N PRO A 246 1.53 -24.68 13.45
CA PRO A 246 1.68 -23.24 13.24
C PRO A 246 3.04 -22.83 12.64
N MET A 247 4.06 -23.66 12.78
CA MET A 247 5.41 -23.45 12.23
C MET A 247 5.46 -23.52 10.69
N PHE A 248 4.59 -24.33 10.07
CA PHE A 248 4.47 -24.42 8.60
C PHE A 248 3.81 -23.15 7.98
N ARG A 249 3.01 -22.42 8.76
CA ARG A 249 2.40 -21.16 8.32
C ARG A 249 3.39 -20.00 8.37
N LEU A 250 4.25 -19.96 9.40
CA LEU A 250 5.30 -18.96 9.53
C LEU A 250 6.35 -19.10 8.41
N THR A 251 6.73 -20.34 8.07
CA THR A 251 7.70 -20.60 6.98
C THR A 251 7.18 -20.13 5.61
N ARG A 252 5.86 -20.20 5.35
CA ARG A 252 5.28 -19.67 4.10
C ARG A 252 5.32 -18.15 4.05
N VAL A 253 5.09 -17.47 5.16
CA VAL A 253 5.19 -15.99 5.23
C VAL A 253 6.62 -15.54 5.03
N VAL A 254 7.58 -16.20 5.71
CA VAL A 254 9.01 -15.89 5.56
C VAL A 254 9.50 -16.24 4.15
N ALA A 255 9.05 -17.35 3.56
CA ALA A 255 9.36 -17.71 2.17
C ALA A 255 8.79 -16.69 1.18
N ALA A 256 7.58 -16.18 1.41
CA ALA A 256 7.00 -15.13 0.59
C ALA A 256 7.81 -13.82 0.72
N MET A 257 8.20 -13.43 1.94
CA MET A 257 9.05 -12.26 2.16
C MET A 257 10.44 -12.41 1.50
N ALA A 258 11.05 -13.59 1.60
CA ALA A 258 12.32 -13.87 0.94
C ALA A 258 12.21 -13.88 -0.60
N LEU A 259 11.12 -14.44 -1.14
CA LEU A 259 10.82 -14.35 -2.57
C LEU A 259 10.69 -12.89 -3.02
N ILE A 260 10.08 -12.06 -2.21
CA ILE A 260 9.93 -10.62 -2.42
C ILE A 260 11.28 -9.92 -2.51
N VAL A 261 12.17 -10.20 -1.57
CA VAL A 261 13.53 -9.65 -1.57
C VAL A 261 14.30 -10.10 -2.81
N VAL A 262 14.16 -11.38 -3.20
CA VAL A 262 14.78 -11.92 -4.43
C VAL A 262 14.18 -11.27 -5.68
N VAL A 263 12.86 -11.13 -5.77
CA VAL A 263 12.20 -10.47 -6.92
C VAL A 263 12.59 -8.99 -6.98
N ALA A 264 12.63 -8.29 -5.84
CA ALA A 264 13.12 -6.91 -5.79
C ALA A 264 14.59 -6.80 -6.24
N ALA A 265 15.44 -7.72 -5.77
CA ALA A 265 16.84 -7.78 -6.19
C ALA A 265 16.97 -8.09 -7.70
N LEU A 266 16.17 -9.01 -8.24
CA LEU A 266 16.14 -9.33 -9.67
C LEU A 266 15.63 -8.16 -10.52
N ILE A 267 14.64 -7.41 -10.03
CA ILE A 267 14.16 -6.18 -10.69
C ILE A 267 15.26 -5.12 -10.66
N ILE A 268 15.95 -4.95 -9.55
CA ILE A 268 17.10 -4.05 -9.42
C ILE A 268 18.20 -4.45 -10.40
N ILE A 269 18.54 -5.75 -10.50
CA ILE A 269 19.54 -6.28 -11.43
C ILE A 269 19.08 -6.10 -12.88
N GLY A 270 17.82 -6.41 -13.21
CA GLY A 270 17.27 -6.23 -14.55
C GLY A 270 17.26 -4.76 -15.00
N TYR A 271 16.96 -3.86 -14.06
CA TYR A 271 17.03 -2.42 -14.30
C TYR A 271 18.46 -1.93 -14.54
N ALA A 272 19.39 -2.56 -13.85
CA ALA A 272 20.79 -2.28 -13.91
C ALA A 272 21.46 -2.77 -15.22
N SER A 273 20.96 -3.86 -15.82
CA SER A 273 21.52 -4.44 -17.05
C SER A 273 21.13 -3.73 -18.33
N ASP A 274 20.13 -2.83 -18.29
CA ASP A 274 19.63 -2.10 -19.48
C ASP A 274 20.40 -0.80 -19.75
N ALA A 275 21.43 -0.49 -18.96
CA ALA A 275 22.35 0.59 -19.25
C ALA A 275 23.32 0.18 -20.39
N GLN A 276 22.90 0.42 -21.63
CA GLN A 276 23.78 0.39 -22.81
C GLN A 276 25.04 1.18 -22.52
N HIS A 277 26.17 0.54 -22.45
CA HIS A 277 27.55 0.99 -22.37
C HIS A 277 28.27 0.55 -21.08
N GLY A 278 28.71 -0.69 -21.01
CA GLY A 278 29.96 -1.21 -20.46
C GLY A 278 30.60 -0.63 -19.18
N THR A 279 29.92 0.26 -18.45
CA THR A 279 30.39 0.85 -17.20
C THR A 279 29.42 0.49 -16.08
N LEU A 280 29.96 -0.04 -14.99
CA LEU A 280 29.32 -0.37 -13.72
C LEU A 280 28.16 0.59 -13.39
N ILE A 281 27.00 0.02 -13.28
CA ILE A 281 25.68 0.59 -13.23
C ILE A 281 25.57 1.65 -12.15
N LYS A 282 25.35 2.89 -12.53
CA LYS A 282 24.79 3.94 -11.69
C LYS A 282 23.27 3.95 -11.86
N ALA A 283 22.59 2.92 -11.38
CA ALA A 283 21.14 3.01 -11.21
C ALA A 283 20.85 4.14 -10.25
N LYS A 284 20.13 5.16 -10.71
CA LYS A 284 19.75 6.28 -9.86
C LYS A 284 18.84 5.75 -8.77
N PHE A 285 19.21 5.97 -7.51
CA PHE A 285 18.50 5.41 -6.35
C PHE A 285 17.00 5.75 -6.35
N PHE A 286 16.65 6.96 -6.77
CA PHE A 286 15.26 7.37 -6.91
C PHE A 286 14.51 6.58 -8.00
N ASP A 287 15.21 6.10 -9.03
CA ASP A 287 14.61 5.29 -10.08
C ASP A 287 14.20 3.90 -9.58
N ILE A 288 14.92 3.35 -8.61
CA ILE A 288 14.53 2.08 -7.97
C ILE A 288 13.22 2.26 -7.21
N LEU A 289 13.06 3.38 -6.52
CA LEU A 289 11.87 3.66 -5.72
C LEU A 289 10.68 4.05 -6.60
N ASN A 290 10.85 4.98 -7.53
CA ASN A 290 9.77 5.50 -8.36
C ASN A 290 10.23 5.98 -9.74
N GLY A 291 11.21 5.32 -10.35
CA GLY A 291 11.67 5.60 -11.70
C GLY A 291 10.75 5.05 -12.79
N LYS A 292 10.95 5.55 -14.01
CA LYS A 292 10.28 5.04 -15.21
C LYS A 292 10.85 3.66 -15.56
N LEU A 293 9.96 2.70 -15.86
CA LEU A 293 10.39 1.37 -16.29
C LEU A 293 10.88 1.42 -17.74
N SER A 294 12.17 1.16 -17.95
CA SER A 294 12.85 1.31 -19.25
C SER A 294 12.39 0.32 -20.32
N PHE A 295 11.85 -0.85 -19.90
CA PHE A 295 11.32 -1.85 -20.82
C PHE A 295 9.97 -1.46 -21.46
N THR A 296 9.39 -0.30 -21.08
CA THR A 296 8.14 0.18 -21.66
C THR A 296 8.31 1.54 -22.30
N ARG A 297 7.63 1.78 -23.42
CA ARG A 297 7.53 3.12 -24.01
C ARG A 297 6.67 4.08 -23.17
N TYR A 298 5.84 3.52 -22.30
CA TYR A 298 4.83 4.22 -21.51
C TYR A 298 5.36 4.63 -20.14
N GLN A 299 4.62 5.51 -19.43
CA GLN A 299 5.04 6.11 -18.16
C GLN A 299 4.79 5.20 -16.93
N PHE A 300 4.93 3.87 -17.09
CA PHE A 300 4.90 2.97 -15.94
C PHE A 300 6.12 3.22 -15.04
N ARG A 301 5.89 3.18 -13.72
CA ARG A 301 6.93 3.43 -12.71
C ARG A 301 7.11 2.25 -11.76
N SER A 302 8.31 2.12 -11.22
CA SER A 302 8.68 1.06 -10.27
C SER A 302 7.83 1.06 -8.99
N ALA A 303 7.30 2.21 -8.56
CA ALA A 303 6.39 2.31 -7.43
C ALA A 303 5.14 1.41 -7.55
N ILE A 304 4.68 1.11 -8.78
CA ILE A 304 3.57 0.19 -9.03
C ILE A 304 3.91 -1.21 -8.53
N ILE A 305 5.13 -1.67 -8.82
CA ILE A 305 5.64 -2.98 -8.41
C ILE A 305 5.68 -3.05 -6.87
N TRP A 306 6.22 -2.02 -6.23
CA TRP A 306 6.28 -1.92 -4.77
C TRP A 306 4.90 -1.93 -4.15
N TRP A 307 3.92 -1.23 -4.73
CA TRP A 307 2.55 -1.21 -4.25
C TRP A 307 1.92 -2.61 -4.24
N PHE A 308 1.94 -3.31 -5.39
CA PHE A 308 1.37 -4.66 -5.48
C PHE A 308 2.11 -5.65 -4.58
N LEU A 309 3.42 -5.50 -4.44
CA LEU A 309 4.25 -6.31 -3.57
C LEU A 309 3.83 -6.14 -2.10
N ILE A 310 3.75 -4.90 -1.62
CA ILE A 310 3.31 -4.56 -0.27
C ILE A 310 1.89 -5.08 -0.04
N ALA A 311 0.98 -4.87 -0.99
CA ALA A 311 -0.39 -5.37 -0.90
C ALA A 311 -0.43 -6.91 -0.77
N ALA A 312 0.35 -7.63 -1.56
CA ALA A 312 0.43 -9.09 -1.49
C ALA A 312 0.95 -9.58 -0.13
N VAL A 313 2.04 -8.97 0.37
CA VAL A 313 2.61 -9.31 1.69
C VAL A 313 1.60 -9.09 2.80
N PHE A 314 1.01 -7.90 2.86
CA PHE A 314 0.06 -7.57 3.92
C PHE A 314 -1.26 -8.33 3.79
N SER A 315 -1.68 -8.69 2.58
CA SER A 315 -2.80 -9.61 2.37
C SER A 315 -2.51 -10.98 2.98
N ILE A 316 -1.30 -11.52 2.79
CA ILE A 316 -0.89 -12.79 3.42
C ILE A 316 -0.84 -12.66 4.94
N ILE A 317 -0.24 -11.57 5.46
CA ILE A 317 -0.16 -11.31 6.90
C ILE A 317 -1.56 -11.24 7.49
N LEU A 318 -2.48 -10.49 6.89
CA LEU A 318 -3.83 -10.30 7.37
C LEU A 318 -4.63 -11.62 7.36
N ASN A 319 -4.55 -12.40 6.27
CA ASN A 319 -5.40 -13.57 6.08
C ASN A 319 -4.80 -14.88 6.61
N ARG A 320 -3.48 -14.93 6.89
CA ARG A 320 -2.78 -16.20 7.19
C ARG A 320 -2.04 -16.21 8.51
N THR A 321 -2.05 -15.12 9.29
CA THR A 321 -1.30 -15.04 10.56
C THR A 321 -2.22 -14.86 11.79
N ARG A 322 -1.66 -15.15 12.97
CA ARG A 322 -2.34 -14.86 14.25
C ARG A 322 -2.58 -13.37 14.45
N PHE A 323 -1.69 -12.53 13.92
CA PHE A 323 -1.86 -11.08 13.98
C PHE A 323 -3.10 -10.64 13.19
N GLY A 324 -3.30 -11.12 11.97
CA GLY A 324 -4.48 -10.79 11.18
C GLY A 324 -5.78 -11.25 11.85
N ASN A 325 -5.81 -12.47 12.43
CA ASN A 325 -6.97 -12.93 13.21
C ASN A 325 -7.26 -11.99 14.40
N ALA A 326 -6.21 -11.51 15.09
CA ALA A 326 -6.35 -10.56 16.18
C ALA A 326 -6.87 -9.19 15.71
N VAL A 327 -6.47 -8.73 14.51
CA VAL A 327 -6.97 -7.50 13.88
C VAL A 327 -8.48 -7.60 13.62
N PHE A 328 -8.94 -8.69 12.98
CA PHE A 328 -10.37 -8.92 12.74
C PHE A 328 -11.17 -9.04 14.05
N ALA A 329 -10.64 -9.77 15.02
CA ALA A 329 -11.29 -9.93 16.33
C ALA A 329 -11.38 -8.60 17.08
N ALA A 330 -10.31 -7.80 17.09
CA ALA A 330 -10.26 -6.51 17.75
C ALA A 330 -11.28 -5.51 17.18
N GLY A 331 -11.51 -5.55 15.85
CA GLY A 331 -12.48 -4.67 15.20
C GLY A 331 -13.91 -5.19 15.25
N GLY A 332 -14.11 -6.51 15.19
CA GLY A 332 -15.45 -7.10 15.18
C GLY A 332 -16.14 -7.06 16.54
N ASN A 333 -15.47 -7.51 17.59
CA ASN A 333 -15.94 -7.42 18.96
C ASN A 333 -14.76 -7.34 19.94
N PRO A 334 -14.35 -6.11 20.33
CA PRO A 334 -13.19 -5.91 21.21
C PRO A 334 -13.36 -6.57 22.60
N GLN A 335 -14.60 -6.69 23.10
CA GLN A 335 -14.86 -7.30 24.43
C GLN A 335 -14.68 -8.81 24.36
N ALA A 336 -15.29 -9.48 23.37
CA ALA A 336 -15.11 -10.91 23.15
C ALA A 336 -13.65 -11.26 22.84
N ALA A 337 -12.96 -10.43 22.05
CA ALA A 337 -11.54 -10.61 21.74
C ALA A 337 -10.66 -10.60 23.00
N ARG A 338 -10.93 -9.67 23.95
CA ARG A 338 -10.22 -9.64 25.25
C ARG A 338 -10.53 -10.87 26.09
N ALA A 339 -11.77 -11.33 26.14
CA ALA A 339 -12.15 -12.54 26.85
C ALA A 339 -11.44 -13.79 26.31
N GLN A 340 -11.08 -13.81 25.02
CA GLN A 340 -10.29 -14.85 24.38
C GLN A 340 -8.76 -14.63 24.48
N GLY A 341 -8.30 -13.69 25.31
CA GLY A 341 -6.88 -13.44 25.55
C GLY A 341 -6.19 -12.57 24.50
N VAL A 342 -6.91 -11.94 23.57
CA VAL A 342 -6.32 -11.00 22.60
C VAL A 342 -6.05 -9.66 23.27
N ASN A 343 -4.80 -9.21 23.23
CA ASN A 343 -4.44 -7.87 23.69
C ASN A 343 -4.83 -6.82 22.66
N VAL A 344 -6.09 -6.37 22.70
CA VAL A 344 -6.68 -5.40 21.76
C VAL A 344 -5.88 -4.10 21.71
N ASN A 345 -5.39 -3.61 22.84
CA ASN A 345 -4.61 -2.38 22.90
C ASN A 345 -3.29 -2.50 22.13
N ARG A 346 -2.58 -3.61 22.30
CA ARG A 346 -1.34 -3.89 21.52
C ARG A 346 -1.65 -3.99 20.03
N VAL A 347 -2.74 -4.64 19.64
CA VAL A 347 -3.16 -4.74 18.22
C VAL A 347 -3.40 -3.35 17.63
N LYS A 348 -4.13 -2.48 18.34
CA LYS A 348 -4.38 -1.10 17.89
C LYS A 348 -3.10 -0.30 17.72
N VAL A 349 -2.20 -0.30 18.72
CA VAL A 349 -0.91 0.40 18.64
C VAL A 349 -0.09 -0.11 17.46
N LEU A 350 0.02 -1.42 17.25
CA LEU A 350 0.75 -1.99 16.12
C LEU A 350 0.15 -1.58 14.77
N ASN A 351 -1.19 -1.49 14.67
CA ASN A 351 -1.85 -1.05 13.45
C ASN A 351 -1.61 0.44 13.16
N PHE A 352 -1.52 1.30 14.18
CA PHE A 352 -1.11 2.70 14.00
C PHE A 352 0.34 2.82 13.57
N VAL A 353 1.25 2.04 14.16
CA VAL A 353 2.65 1.97 13.72
C VAL A 353 2.73 1.53 12.26
N LEU A 354 1.94 0.52 11.86
CA LEU A 354 1.87 0.04 10.49
C LEU A 354 1.34 1.11 9.54
N SER A 355 0.24 1.80 9.91
CA SER A 355 -0.35 2.90 9.14
C SER A 355 0.68 4.01 8.91
N GLY A 356 1.35 4.47 9.98
CA GLY A 356 2.39 5.48 9.91
C GLY A 356 3.62 5.05 9.09
N THR A 357 4.03 3.79 9.21
CA THR A 357 5.14 3.25 8.42
C THR A 357 4.80 3.23 6.92
N LEU A 358 3.61 2.76 6.54
CA LEU A 358 3.18 2.73 5.14
C LEU A 358 2.91 4.14 4.59
N ALA A 359 2.46 5.07 5.43
CA ALA A 359 2.38 6.48 5.07
C ALA A 359 3.77 7.07 4.78
N ALA A 360 4.79 6.69 5.56
CA ALA A 360 6.17 7.09 5.31
C ALA A 360 6.72 6.47 4.01
N VAL A 361 6.42 5.20 3.73
CA VAL A 361 6.78 4.57 2.42
C VAL A 361 6.15 5.36 1.28
N GLY A 362 4.87 5.72 1.37
CA GLY A 362 4.20 6.58 0.39
C GLY A 362 4.92 7.92 0.20
N GLY A 363 5.36 8.54 1.31
CA GLY A 363 6.13 9.79 1.31
C GLY A 363 7.49 9.66 0.63
N ILE A 364 8.22 8.58 0.91
CA ILE A 364 9.49 8.27 0.24
C ILE A 364 9.29 8.10 -1.27
N MET A 365 8.23 7.36 -1.68
CA MET A 365 7.90 7.16 -3.10
C MET A 365 7.56 8.48 -3.80
N GLU A 366 6.81 9.39 -3.16
CA GLU A 366 6.52 10.71 -3.71
C GLU A 366 7.76 11.61 -3.72
N GLY A 367 8.55 11.61 -2.66
CA GLY A 367 9.82 12.34 -2.60
C GLY A 367 10.76 11.90 -3.72
N ALA A 368 10.90 10.60 -3.95
CA ALA A 368 11.71 10.06 -5.05
C ALA A 368 11.16 10.43 -6.45
N ARG A 369 9.83 10.55 -6.59
CA ARG A 369 9.19 10.91 -7.86
C ARG A 369 9.38 12.37 -8.24
N PHE A 370 9.10 13.24 -7.29
CA PHE A 370 9.04 14.69 -7.55
C PHE A 370 10.34 15.41 -7.23
N THR A 371 11.22 14.79 -6.44
CA THR A 371 12.48 15.38 -5.93
C THR A 371 12.29 16.73 -5.22
N VAL A 372 11.05 17.06 -4.90
CA VAL A 372 10.64 18.28 -4.17
C VAL A 372 9.55 17.93 -3.17
N VAL A 373 9.53 18.64 -2.06
CA VAL A 373 8.47 18.53 -1.06
C VAL A 373 7.88 19.94 -0.82
N GLU A 374 6.59 20.02 -1.01
CA GLU A 374 5.80 21.21 -0.74
C GLU A 374 5.19 21.11 0.67
N PRO A 375 4.99 22.23 1.39
CA PRO A 375 4.40 22.20 2.73
C PRO A 375 3.00 21.57 2.80
N THR A 376 2.27 21.62 1.68
CA THR A 376 0.92 21.06 1.55
C THR A 376 0.88 19.64 1.04
N ARG A 377 2.05 19.00 0.83
CA ARG A 377 2.13 17.62 0.35
C ARG A 377 1.34 16.66 1.24
N GLY A 378 0.51 15.81 0.63
CA GLY A 378 -0.35 14.86 1.32
C GLY A 378 -1.64 15.45 1.89
N THR A 379 -1.94 16.75 1.71
CA THR A 379 -3.21 17.32 2.16
C THR A 379 -4.39 16.73 1.39
N GLY A 380 -5.37 16.20 2.12
CA GLY A 380 -6.56 15.56 1.56
C GLY A 380 -6.37 14.07 1.26
N TYR A 381 -5.13 13.53 1.30
CA TYR A 381 -4.87 12.11 1.06
C TYR A 381 -5.53 11.23 2.13
N GLU A 382 -5.64 11.72 3.36
CA GLU A 382 -6.33 11.04 4.45
C GLU A 382 -7.77 10.69 4.08
N LEU A 383 -8.52 11.63 3.52
CA LEU A 383 -9.91 11.43 3.13
C LEU A 383 -10.03 10.59 1.86
N ASP A 384 -9.18 10.86 0.85
CA ASP A 384 -9.16 10.12 -0.41
C ASP A 384 -8.85 8.63 -0.16
N VAL A 385 -7.89 8.33 0.72
CA VAL A 385 -7.50 6.95 1.06
C VAL A 385 -8.58 6.24 1.86
N ILE A 386 -9.17 6.90 2.87
CA ILE A 386 -10.28 6.32 3.64
C ILE A 386 -11.46 6.02 2.71
N ALA A 387 -11.82 6.97 1.83
CA ALA A 387 -12.88 6.77 0.85
C ALA A 387 -12.58 5.56 -0.06
N ALA A 388 -11.35 5.45 -0.57
CA ALA A 388 -10.93 4.32 -1.39
C ALA A 388 -11.06 2.99 -0.64
N VAL A 389 -10.62 2.92 0.63
CA VAL A 389 -10.70 1.72 1.46
C VAL A 389 -12.16 1.32 1.73
N VAL A 390 -13.06 2.30 1.95
CA VAL A 390 -14.50 2.08 2.13
C VAL A 390 -15.16 1.59 0.84
N ILE A 391 -14.86 2.23 -0.30
CA ILE A 391 -15.32 1.79 -1.63
C ILE A 391 -14.82 0.37 -1.91
N GLY A 392 -13.61 0.05 -1.43
CA GLY A 392 -13.01 -1.28 -1.45
C GLY A 392 -13.70 -2.34 -0.59
N GLY A 393 -14.76 -1.97 0.14
CA GLY A 393 -15.59 -2.90 0.93
C GLY A 393 -15.16 -3.07 2.40
N THR A 394 -14.20 -2.29 2.88
CA THR A 394 -13.85 -2.28 4.31
C THR A 394 -14.90 -1.50 5.11
N LEU A 395 -15.35 -2.07 6.23
CA LEU A 395 -16.34 -1.43 7.06
C LEU A 395 -15.78 -0.36 7.97
N LEU A 396 -16.52 0.74 8.10
CA LEU A 396 -16.23 1.79 9.07
C LEU A 396 -16.32 1.33 10.53
N THR A 397 -17.15 0.31 10.81
CA THR A 397 -17.30 -0.28 12.15
C THR A 397 -16.22 -1.28 12.53
N GLY A 398 -15.32 -1.61 11.60
CA GLY A 398 -14.29 -2.62 11.79
C GLY A 398 -14.77 -4.06 11.62
N GLY A 399 -13.86 -5.00 11.84
CA GLY A 399 -14.11 -6.44 11.83
C GLY A 399 -14.29 -7.07 10.44
N TYR A 400 -14.26 -6.28 9.36
CA TYR A 400 -14.45 -6.77 8.00
C TYR A 400 -13.75 -5.87 6.98
N GLY A 401 -13.11 -6.48 6.00
CA GLY A 401 -12.40 -5.80 4.93
C GLY A 401 -11.29 -6.66 4.33
N SER A 402 -10.64 -6.16 3.31
CA SER A 402 -9.47 -6.83 2.71
C SER A 402 -8.48 -5.83 2.13
N VAL A 403 -7.22 -6.26 2.06
CA VAL A 403 -6.15 -5.48 1.42
C VAL A 403 -6.40 -5.33 -0.08
N TRP A 404 -6.85 -6.41 -0.75
CA TRP A 404 -7.16 -6.35 -2.19
C TRP A 404 -8.37 -5.48 -2.48
N GLY A 405 -9.36 -5.46 -1.58
CA GLY A 405 -10.46 -4.50 -1.67
C GLY A 405 -9.96 -3.05 -1.66
N ALA A 406 -9.04 -2.72 -0.74
CA ALA A 406 -8.43 -1.39 -0.70
C ALA A 406 -7.65 -1.05 -1.98
N VAL A 407 -6.90 -2.01 -2.55
CA VAL A 407 -6.22 -1.85 -3.85
C VAL A 407 -7.21 -1.51 -4.96
N LEU A 408 -8.31 -2.26 -5.06
CA LEU A 408 -9.36 -2.01 -6.05
C LEU A 408 -10.06 -0.66 -5.81
N GLY A 409 -10.31 -0.30 -4.56
CA GLY A 409 -10.88 1.00 -4.21
C GLY A 409 -10.00 2.18 -4.65
N VAL A 410 -8.68 2.08 -4.45
CA VAL A 410 -7.72 3.07 -4.95
C VAL A 410 -7.72 3.12 -6.48
N LEU A 411 -7.80 1.98 -7.16
CA LEU A 411 -7.92 1.97 -8.62
C LEU A 411 -9.20 2.69 -9.08
N ILE A 412 -10.34 2.47 -8.43
CA ILE A 412 -11.59 3.19 -8.73
C ILE A 412 -11.38 4.70 -8.60
N THR A 413 -10.79 5.17 -7.50
CA THR A 413 -10.58 6.60 -7.27
C THR A 413 -9.69 7.24 -8.34
N PHE A 414 -8.62 6.57 -8.77
CA PHE A 414 -7.73 7.09 -9.81
C PHE A 414 -8.29 6.93 -11.22
N MET A 415 -9.09 5.89 -11.49
CA MET A 415 -9.87 5.78 -12.73
C MET A 415 -10.88 6.92 -12.84
N LEU A 416 -11.57 7.27 -11.76
CA LEU A 416 -12.47 8.43 -11.72
C LEU A 416 -11.72 9.73 -11.98
N LYS A 417 -10.61 9.97 -11.28
CA LYS A 417 -9.81 11.16 -11.44
C LYS A 417 -9.30 11.33 -12.87
N THR A 418 -8.70 10.30 -13.44
CA THR A 418 -8.20 10.33 -14.82
C THR A 418 -9.35 10.38 -15.84
N GLY A 419 -10.40 9.59 -15.64
CA GLY A 419 -11.53 9.53 -16.55
C GLY A 419 -12.31 10.84 -16.65
N LEU A 420 -12.53 11.54 -15.52
CA LEU A 420 -13.16 12.87 -15.52
C LEU A 420 -12.35 13.88 -16.33
N VAL A 421 -11.03 13.87 -16.18
CA VAL A 421 -10.15 14.74 -16.98
C VAL A 421 -10.24 14.40 -18.48
N LEU A 422 -10.30 13.12 -18.84
CA LEU A 422 -10.40 12.69 -20.23
C LEU A 422 -11.72 13.09 -20.92
N ILE A 423 -12.79 13.29 -20.16
CA ILE A 423 -14.08 13.80 -20.66
C ILE A 423 -14.25 15.31 -20.43
N ASN A 424 -13.16 16.03 -20.12
CA ASN A 424 -13.11 17.48 -19.87
C ASN A 424 -14.00 17.96 -18.72
N VAL A 425 -14.26 17.14 -17.72
CA VAL A 425 -14.91 17.57 -16.47
C VAL A 425 -13.86 18.23 -15.57
N PRO A 426 -14.14 19.44 -15.02
CA PRO A 426 -13.21 20.13 -14.12
C PRO A 426 -12.80 19.24 -12.94
N ALA A 427 -11.51 19.31 -12.57
CA ALA A 427 -10.92 18.44 -11.53
C ALA A 427 -11.58 18.64 -10.15
N GLU A 428 -12.19 19.79 -9.91
CA GLU A 428 -12.90 20.14 -8.68
C GLU A 428 -14.09 19.20 -8.40
N TRP A 429 -14.75 18.72 -9.44
CA TRP A 429 -15.86 17.78 -9.34
C TRP A 429 -15.45 16.39 -8.84
N TYR A 430 -14.18 16.03 -8.96
CA TYR A 430 -13.68 14.71 -8.52
C TYR A 430 -14.09 14.38 -7.08
N ARG A 431 -13.90 15.32 -6.14
CA ARG A 431 -14.25 15.10 -4.72
C ARG A 431 -15.75 14.93 -4.51
N GLY A 432 -16.57 15.66 -5.25
CA GLY A 432 -18.03 15.48 -5.23
C GLY A 432 -18.48 14.11 -5.72
N VAL A 433 -17.94 13.68 -6.86
CA VAL A 433 -18.23 12.35 -7.44
C VAL A 433 -17.73 11.24 -6.51
N LEU A 434 -16.53 11.38 -5.95
CA LEU A 434 -15.98 10.43 -4.98
C LEU A 434 -16.87 10.30 -3.75
N GLY A 435 -17.37 11.43 -3.21
CA GLY A 435 -18.31 11.44 -2.09
C GLY A 435 -19.62 10.73 -2.39
N MET A 436 -20.21 10.94 -3.58
CA MET A 436 -21.44 10.26 -4.02
C MET A 436 -21.22 8.73 -4.11
N ILE A 437 -20.10 8.31 -4.72
CA ILE A 437 -19.76 6.88 -4.84
C ILE A 437 -19.53 6.25 -3.46
N MET A 438 -18.84 6.94 -2.56
CA MET A 438 -18.61 6.47 -1.20
C MET A 438 -19.93 6.25 -0.45
N ILE A 439 -20.85 7.21 -0.49
CA ILE A 439 -22.19 7.08 0.12
C ILE A 439 -22.94 5.90 -0.50
N GLY A 440 -22.96 5.80 -1.82
CA GLY A 440 -23.58 4.68 -2.53
C GLY A 440 -23.02 3.33 -2.14
N ALA A 441 -21.68 3.21 -2.06
CA ALA A 441 -21.00 1.99 -1.63
C ALA A 441 -21.37 1.58 -0.20
N VAL A 442 -21.44 2.54 0.74
CA VAL A 442 -21.84 2.29 2.14
C VAL A 442 -23.30 1.83 2.21
N ILE A 443 -24.21 2.48 1.48
CA ILE A 443 -25.65 2.09 1.43
C ILE A 443 -25.80 0.66 0.92
N ILE A 444 -25.16 0.34 -0.21
CA ILE A 444 -25.20 -1.00 -0.82
C ILE A 444 -24.65 -2.05 0.16
N ASN A 445 -23.49 -1.79 0.74
CA ASN A 445 -22.86 -2.72 1.67
C ASN A 445 -23.69 -2.96 2.94
N THR A 446 -24.31 -1.90 3.47
CA THR A 446 -25.19 -1.97 4.64
C THR A 446 -26.46 -2.78 4.35
N ASN A 447 -27.08 -2.57 3.17
CA ASN A 447 -28.29 -3.27 2.76
C ASN A 447 -28.07 -4.76 2.51
N ILE A 448 -26.95 -5.11 1.86
CA ILE A 448 -26.57 -6.53 1.66
C ILE A 448 -26.41 -7.27 2.98
N ARG A 449 -25.90 -6.58 4.02
CA ARG A 449 -25.72 -7.18 5.33
C ARG A 449 -26.98 -7.30 6.15
N ARG A 450 -27.92 -6.37 6.03
CA ARG A 450 -29.23 -6.47 6.74
C ARG A 450 -30.09 -7.62 6.25
N GLN A 451 -29.82 -8.14 5.06
CA GLN A 451 -30.52 -9.29 4.48
C GLN A 451 -29.90 -10.64 4.89
N ARG A 452 -28.84 -10.63 5.66
CA ARG A 452 -28.17 -11.81 6.24
C ARG A 452 -28.32 -11.85 7.73
#